data_43bfa7495b6ce4fad4a24e0bd950836a
#
_entry.id   43bfa7495b6ce4fad4a24e0bd950836a
#
_cell.length_a   1.000
_cell.length_b   1.000
_cell.length_c   1.000
_cell.angle_alpha   90.00
_cell.angle_beta   90.00
_cell.angle_gamma   90.00
#
_symmetry.space_group_name_H-M   'P 1'
#
loop_
_entity.id
_entity.type
_entity.pdbx_description
1 polymer ?
#
loop_
_entity_poly.entity_id
_entity_poly.type
_entity_poly.pdbx_seq_one_letter_code
_entity_poly.pdbx_strand_id
1 'polypeptide(L)'
;MTATDTATRPQIPVRLDFDAHAAGFARAMAHLDRAAIKELDRVDFDPRLRELVRIRASQLNGCAYCIDMHTKDARAIGETEQRIYALPAWRETPYFTVRERAALAFAETVIRLADTHVPDEAYQQVAAVFSADEVGALVSLIVTINAWNTIGVATRTWEPGSYQP
;
A
#
# COMPACT_ATOMS: atom_id res chain seq x y z
N MET A 1 21.62 20.33 -34.48
CA MET A 1 21.37 21.06 -33.20
C MET A 1 20.24 20.29 -32.50
N THR A 2 20.60 19.38 -31.61
CA THR A 2 19.63 18.66 -30.79
C THR A 2 19.23 19.56 -29.62
N ALA A 3 17.98 20.01 -29.62
CA ALA A 3 17.41 20.72 -28.48
C ALA A 3 17.36 19.73 -27.31
N THR A 4 18.22 19.93 -26.33
CA THR A 4 18.08 19.29 -25.00
C THR A 4 16.86 19.92 -24.33
N ASP A 5 15.74 19.20 -24.41
CA ASP A 5 14.53 19.53 -23.66
C ASP A 5 14.85 19.35 -22.17
N THR A 6 15.34 20.39 -21.52
CA THR A 6 15.47 20.47 -20.08
C THR A 6 14.11 20.83 -19.48
N ALA A 7 13.14 19.91 -19.62
CA ALA A 7 11.87 20.06 -18.95
C ALA A 7 12.13 20.04 -17.43
N THR A 8 12.09 21.24 -16.83
CA THR A 8 12.27 21.40 -15.39
C THR A 8 11.09 20.73 -14.69
N ARG A 9 11.36 19.64 -13.96
CA ARG A 9 10.32 18.97 -13.18
C ARG A 9 9.86 19.89 -12.06
N PRO A 10 8.54 20.02 -11.82
CA PRO A 10 8.05 20.83 -10.71
C PRO A 10 8.52 20.24 -9.38
N GLN A 11 9.02 21.08 -8.50
CA GLN A 11 9.32 20.67 -7.13
C GLN A 11 8.02 20.62 -6.32
N ILE A 12 7.80 19.51 -5.65
CA ILE A 12 6.69 19.35 -4.71
C ILE A 12 7.23 19.61 -3.31
N PRO A 13 6.92 20.74 -2.68
CA PRO A 13 7.54 21.10 -1.41
C PRO A 13 7.09 20.19 -0.27
N VAL A 14 8.01 19.85 0.62
CA VAL A 14 7.73 19.28 1.94
C VAL A 14 6.86 20.26 2.73
N ARG A 15 5.81 19.75 3.38
CA ARG A 15 4.95 20.59 4.25
C ARG A 15 5.42 20.58 5.69
N LEU A 16 5.89 19.44 6.17
CA LEU A 16 6.39 19.23 7.51
C LEU A 16 7.40 18.07 7.49
N ASP A 17 8.57 18.27 8.09
CA ASP A 17 9.47 17.17 8.41
C ASP A 17 8.90 16.37 9.61
N PHE A 18 8.11 15.35 9.29
CA PHE A 18 7.43 14.55 10.30
C PHE A 18 8.41 13.79 11.17
N ASP A 19 9.50 13.29 10.61
CA ASP A 19 10.48 12.49 11.32
C ASP A 19 11.22 13.33 12.37
N ALA A 20 11.47 14.60 12.08
CA ALA A 20 12.06 15.54 13.04
C ALA A 20 11.05 16.00 14.11
N HIS A 21 9.82 16.34 13.70
CA HIS A 21 8.84 16.96 14.59
C HIS A 21 7.96 15.98 15.39
N ALA A 22 7.89 14.72 14.96
CA ALA A 22 7.14 13.65 15.61
C ALA A 22 7.98 12.36 15.76
N ALA A 23 9.27 12.49 16.05
CA ALA A 23 10.22 11.38 16.07
C ALA A 23 9.81 10.19 16.94
N GLY A 24 9.15 10.44 18.09
CA GLY A 24 8.61 9.39 18.94
C GLY A 24 7.50 8.59 18.26
N PHE A 25 6.61 9.27 17.58
CA PHE A 25 5.53 8.65 16.83
C PHE A 25 6.06 7.88 15.60
N ALA A 26 7.00 8.46 14.85
CA ALA A 26 7.64 7.80 13.71
C ALA A 26 8.30 6.48 14.11
N ARG A 27 8.99 6.43 15.25
CA ARG A 27 9.55 5.18 15.80
C ARG A 27 8.45 4.18 16.19
N ALA A 28 7.35 4.62 16.80
CA ALA A 28 6.23 3.75 17.15
C ALA A 28 5.56 3.17 15.89
N MET A 29 5.42 3.96 14.83
CA MET A 29 4.92 3.50 13.53
C MET A 29 5.83 2.42 12.92
N ALA A 30 7.14 2.58 12.98
CA ALA A 30 8.07 1.55 12.53
C ALA A 30 7.98 0.25 13.36
N HIS A 31 7.64 0.34 14.66
CA HIS A 31 7.34 -0.84 15.48
C HIS A 31 6.02 -1.50 15.09
N LEU A 32 4.98 -0.72 14.81
CA LEU A 32 3.69 -1.22 14.33
C LEU A 32 3.84 -1.95 12.99
N ASP A 33 4.62 -1.38 12.06
CA ASP A 33 4.90 -2.00 10.76
C ASP A 33 5.59 -3.37 10.92
N ARG A 34 6.61 -3.44 11.77
CA ARG A 34 7.27 -4.73 12.07
C ARG A 34 6.33 -5.74 12.73
N ALA A 35 5.38 -5.29 13.55
CA ALA A 35 4.37 -6.18 14.13
C ALA A 35 3.42 -6.73 13.05
N ALA A 36 2.96 -5.90 12.13
CA ALA A 36 2.13 -6.33 11.00
C ALA A 36 2.88 -7.33 10.10
N ILE A 37 4.17 -7.09 9.81
CA ILE A 37 5.00 -8.04 9.05
C ILE A 37 5.08 -9.39 9.75
N LYS A 38 5.29 -9.42 11.07
CA LYS A 38 5.32 -10.68 11.83
C LYS A 38 4.01 -11.46 11.76
N GLU A 39 2.86 -10.78 11.80
CA GLU A 39 1.56 -11.46 11.63
C GLU A 39 1.40 -12.03 10.23
N LEU A 40 1.83 -11.31 9.18
CA LEU A 40 1.83 -11.81 7.81
C LEU A 40 2.76 -13.02 7.63
N ASP A 41 3.95 -12.99 8.27
CA ASP A 41 4.91 -14.09 8.21
C ASP A 41 4.39 -15.32 8.97
N ARG A 42 3.71 -15.12 10.11
CA ARG A 42 3.12 -16.21 10.92
C ARG A 42 2.11 -17.04 10.13
N VAL A 43 1.40 -16.44 9.19
CA VAL A 43 0.39 -17.11 8.36
C VAL A 43 0.87 -17.41 6.94
N ASP A 44 2.16 -17.24 6.66
CA ASP A 44 2.76 -17.42 5.34
C ASP A 44 1.98 -16.66 4.23
N PHE A 45 1.61 -15.42 4.53
CA PHE A 45 0.86 -14.57 3.60
C PHE A 45 1.72 -14.24 2.38
N ASP A 46 1.22 -14.45 1.16
CA ASP A 46 1.98 -14.26 -0.09
C ASP A 46 2.66 -12.87 -0.15
N PRO A 47 3.99 -12.79 -0.28
CA PRO A 47 4.72 -11.51 -0.30
C PRO A 47 4.29 -10.59 -1.46
N ARG A 48 3.97 -11.13 -2.64
CA ARG A 48 3.50 -10.31 -3.78
C ARG A 48 2.12 -9.73 -3.50
N LEU A 49 1.23 -10.51 -2.88
CA LEU A 49 -0.09 -10.01 -2.49
C LEU A 49 0.01 -8.92 -1.42
N ARG A 50 0.99 -9.00 -0.48
CA ARG A 50 1.27 -7.92 0.47
C ARG A 50 1.56 -6.61 -0.27
N GLU A 51 2.44 -6.65 -1.28
CA GLU A 51 2.79 -5.45 -2.05
C GLU A 51 1.63 -4.96 -2.92
N LEU A 52 0.86 -5.83 -3.55
CA LEU A 52 -0.33 -5.42 -4.30
C LEU A 52 -1.34 -4.67 -3.42
N VAL A 53 -1.57 -5.14 -2.19
CA VAL A 53 -2.45 -4.44 -1.23
C VAL A 53 -1.87 -3.08 -0.84
N ARG A 54 -0.56 -2.99 -0.56
CA ARG A 54 0.11 -1.73 -0.23
C ARG A 54 0.06 -0.73 -1.38
N ILE A 55 0.33 -1.19 -2.62
CA ILE A 55 0.24 -0.34 -3.81
C ILE A 55 -1.19 0.15 -3.99
N ARG A 56 -2.18 -0.74 -3.88
CA ARG A 56 -3.57 -0.37 -4.08
C ARG A 56 -4.06 0.65 -3.03
N ALA A 57 -3.72 0.46 -1.78
CA ALA A 57 -3.97 1.42 -0.70
C ALA A 57 -3.37 2.78 -1.02
N SER A 58 -2.11 2.79 -1.46
CA SER A 58 -1.39 4.01 -1.78
C SER A 58 -1.96 4.74 -3.00
N GLN A 59 -2.47 4.01 -4.00
CA GLN A 59 -3.19 4.58 -5.13
C GLN A 59 -4.50 5.26 -4.69
N LEU A 60 -5.28 4.61 -3.83
CA LEU A 60 -6.54 5.15 -3.33
C LEU A 60 -6.33 6.40 -2.48
N ASN A 61 -5.29 6.41 -1.65
CA ASN A 61 -4.96 7.52 -0.76
C ASN A 61 -4.09 8.61 -1.43
N GLY A 62 -3.55 8.38 -2.64
CA GLY A 62 -2.72 9.34 -3.36
C GLY A 62 -1.33 9.54 -2.77
N CYS A 63 -0.73 8.52 -2.11
CA CYS A 63 0.61 8.61 -1.56
C CYS A 63 1.67 8.30 -2.63
N ALA A 64 2.23 9.34 -3.26
CA ALA A 64 3.19 9.17 -4.33
C ALA A 64 4.48 8.46 -3.89
N TYR A 65 5.02 8.77 -2.71
CA TYR A 65 6.19 8.09 -2.15
C TYR A 65 5.91 6.60 -1.91
N CYS A 66 4.75 6.28 -1.33
CA CYS A 66 4.40 4.90 -1.03
C CYS A 66 4.17 4.07 -2.31
N ILE A 67 3.59 4.69 -3.36
CA ILE A 67 3.46 4.04 -4.68
C ILE A 67 4.86 3.75 -5.26
N ASP A 68 5.76 4.73 -5.26
CA ASP A 68 7.13 4.56 -5.75
C ASP A 68 7.87 3.45 -5.01
N MET A 69 7.82 3.45 -3.67
CA MET A 69 8.46 2.45 -2.82
C MET A 69 7.92 1.05 -3.09
N HIS A 70 6.62 0.85 -2.91
CA HIS A 70 6.02 -0.48 -2.98
C HIS A 70 5.99 -1.08 -4.39
N THR A 71 5.97 -0.26 -5.44
CA THR A 71 6.14 -0.78 -6.82
C THR A 71 7.56 -1.27 -7.08
N LYS A 72 8.58 -0.65 -6.48
CA LYS A 72 9.96 -1.13 -6.54
C LYS A 72 10.13 -2.45 -5.76
N ASP A 73 9.59 -2.51 -4.53
CA ASP A 73 9.62 -3.71 -3.71
C ASP A 73 8.90 -4.89 -4.38
N ALA A 74 7.70 -4.65 -4.94
CA ALA A 74 6.95 -5.65 -5.69
C ALA A 74 7.76 -6.23 -6.86
N ARG A 75 8.41 -5.36 -7.64
CA ARG A 75 9.27 -5.79 -8.76
C ARG A 75 10.50 -6.56 -8.27
N ALA A 76 11.10 -6.16 -7.17
CA ALA A 76 12.27 -6.84 -6.60
C ALA A 76 11.96 -8.29 -6.19
N ILE A 77 10.71 -8.59 -5.80
CA ILE A 77 10.24 -9.94 -5.47
C ILE A 77 9.56 -10.67 -6.64
N GLY A 78 9.67 -10.14 -7.86
CA GLY A 78 9.22 -10.80 -9.09
C GLY A 78 7.77 -10.52 -9.50
N GLU A 79 7.13 -9.47 -8.97
CA GLU A 79 5.85 -8.99 -9.50
C GLU A 79 6.07 -8.33 -10.87
N THR A 80 5.13 -8.51 -11.79
CA THR A 80 5.24 -7.98 -13.14
C THR A 80 4.74 -6.53 -13.24
N GLU A 81 5.41 -5.73 -14.06
CA GLU A 81 4.95 -4.36 -14.35
C GLU A 81 3.54 -4.35 -14.93
N GLN A 82 3.20 -5.33 -15.79
CA GLN A 82 1.87 -5.42 -16.38
C GLN A 82 0.77 -5.57 -15.31
N ARG A 83 0.99 -6.38 -14.27
CA ARG A 83 0.02 -6.53 -13.18
C ARG A 83 -0.04 -5.26 -12.32
N ILE A 84 1.10 -4.62 -12.06
CA ILE A 84 1.15 -3.34 -11.35
C ILE A 84 0.38 -2.26 -12.11
N TYR A 85 0.57 -2.15 -13.44
CA TYR A 85 -0.16 -1.18 -14.27
C TYR A 85 -1.67 -1.45 -14.32
N ALA A 86 -2.07 -2.71 -14.30
CA ALA A 86 -3.48 -3.11 -14.31
C ALA A 86 -4.18 -3.00 -12.94
N LEU A 87 -3.42 -2.82 -11.85
CA LEU A 87 -3.95 -2.84 -10.49
C LEU A 87 -5.08 -1.81 -10.22
N PRO A 88 -5.08 -0.59 -10.78
CA PRO A 88 -6.21 0.33 -10.62
C PRO A 88 -7.53 -0.19 -11.21
N ALA A 89 -7.45 -1.07 -12.20
CA ALA A 89 -8.57 -1.69 -12.90
C ALA A 89 -8.62 -3.22 -12.67
N TRP A 90 -8.17 -3.70 -11.53
CA TRP A 90 -8.00 -5.12 -11.26
C TRP A 90 -9.28 -5.95 -11.44
N ARG A 91 -10.47 -5.33 -11.29
CA ARG A 91 -11.76 -6.00 -11.50
C ARG A 91 -12.03 -6.38 -12.96
N GLU A 92 -11.49 -5.60 -13.90
CA GLU A 92 -11.72 -5.71 -15.33
C GLU A 92 -10.65 -6.56 -16.06
N THR A 93 -9.71 -7.17 -15.32
CA THR A 93 -8.61 -7.96 -15.90
C THR A 93 -8.55 -9.36 -15.31
N PRO A 94 -8.16 -10.39 -16.08
CA PRO A 94 -7.98 -11.75 -15.59
C PRO A 94 -6.64 -11.99 -14.84
N TYR A 95 -5.83 -10.95 -14.62
CA TYR A 95 -4.46 -11.10 -14.08
C TYR A 95 -4.40 -11.45 -12.60
N PHE A 96 -5.48 -11.29 -11.87
CA PHE A 96 -5.53 -11.50 -10.42
C PHE A 96 -6.36 -12.73 -10.07
N THR A 97 -5.82 -13.60 -9.23
CA THR A 97 -6.46 -14.80 -8.73
C THR A 97 -7.69 -14.47 -7.86
N VAL A 98 -8.55 -15.44 -7.63
CA VAL A 98 -9.72 -15.28 -6.73
C VAL A 98 -9.28 -14.78 -5.35
N ARG A 99 -8.15 -15.29 -4.83
CA ARG A 99 -7.58 -14.93 -3.55
C ARG A 99 -7.11 -13.48 -3.51
N GLU A 100 -6.37 -13.05 -4.54
CA GLU A 100 -5.91 -11.66 -4.67
C GLU A 100 -7.09 -10.70 -4.82
N ARG A 101 -8.09 -11.06 -5.61
CA ARG A 101 -9.30 -10.24 -5.80
C ARG A 101 -10.08 -10.07 -4.50
N ALA A 102 -10.20 -11.12 -3.69
CA ALA A 102 -10.85 -11.01 -2.38
C ALA A 102 -10.09 -10.09 -1.42
N ALA A 103 -8.76 -10.20 -1.37
CA ALA A 103 -7.92 -9.32 -0.55
C ALA A 103 -7.99 -7.85 -1.01
N LEU A 104 -7.92 -7.60 -2.33
CA LEU A 104 -8.01 -6.25 -2.90
C LEU A 104 -9.39 -5.61 -2.66
N ALA A 105 -10.48 -6.38 -2.83
CA ALA A 105 -11.83 -5.90 -2.57
C ALA A 105 -12.01 -5.49 -1.10
N PHE A 106 -11.56 -6.37 -0.19
CA PHE A 106 -11.63 -6.10 1.24
C PHE A 106 -10.75 -4.90 1.64
N ALA A 107 -9.53 -4.82 1.11
CA ALA A 107 -8.63 -3.70 1.35
C ALA A 107 -9.25 -2.37 0.92
N GLU A 108 -9.85 -2.28 -0.28
CA GLU A 108 -10.53 -1.06 -0.73
C GLU A 108 -11.67 -0.64 0.20
N THR A 109 -12.41 -1.61 0.73
CA THR A 109 -13.52 -1.35 1.65
C THR A 109 -13.00 -0.80 2.99
N VAL A 110 -11.96 -1.41 3.55
CA VAL A 110 -11.36 -0.97 4.83
C VAL A 110 -10.65 0.37 4.69
N ILE A 111 -9.96 0.63 3.57
CA ILE A 111 -9.27 1.91 3.32
C ILE A 111 -10.28 3.07 3.24
N ARG A 112 -11.46 2.83 2.67
CA ARG A 112 -12.56 3.81 2.58
C ARG A 112 -13.53 3.68 3.75
N LEU A 113 -13.03 3.42 4.94
CA LEU A 113 -13.82 3.14 6.14
C LEU A 113 -14.93 4.16 6.39
N ALA A 114 -14.64 5.45 6.19
CA ALA A 114 -15.61 6.52 6.40
C ALA A 114 -16.82 6.46 5.44
N ASP A 115 -16.61 5.90 4.25
CA ASP A 115 -17.66 5.83 3.22
C ASP A 115 -18.40 4.48 3.27
N THR A 116 -17.67 3.40 3.58
CA THR A 116 -18.19 2.02 3.43
C THR A 116 -18.68 1.41 4.73
N HIS A 117 -18.15 1.83 5.88
CA HIS A 117 -18.37 1.23 7.21
C HIS A 117 -18.12 -0.30 7.26
N VAL A 118 -17.40 -0.85 6.26
CA VAL A 118 -17.07 -2.28 6.09
C VAL A 118 -18.31 -3.17 6.30
N PRO A 119 -19.21 -3.27 5.31
CA PRO A 119 -20.42 -4.06 5.44
C PRO A 119 -20.11 -5.55 5.63
N ASP A 120 -21.04 -6.29 6.28
CA ASP A 120 -20.89 -7.70 6.59
C ASP A 120 -20.58 -8.56 5.35
N GLU A 121 -21.14 -8.19 4.20
CA GLU A 121 -20.91 -8.88 2.92
C GLU A 121 -19.45 -8.82 2.49
N ALA A 122 -18.76 -7.69 2.71
CA ALA A 122 -17.35 -7.54 2.40
C ALA A 122 -16.49 -8.43 3.31
N TYR A 123 -16.83 -8.52 4.59
CA TYR A 123 -16.17 -9.44 5.52
C TYR A 123 -16.43 -10.91 5.14
N GLN A 124 -17.66 -11.29 4.82
CA GLN A 124 -18.01 -12.66 4.42
C GLN A 124 -17.27 -13.09 3.16
N GLN A 125 -17.12 -12.20 2.18
CA GLN A 125 -16.37 -12.48 0.94
C GLN A 125 -14.89 -12.78 1.20
N VAL A 126 -14.22 -12.01 2.05
CA VAL A 126 -12.82 -12.27 2.39
C VAL A 126 -12.69 -13.52 3.27
N ALA A 127 -13.57 -13.74 4.23
CA ALA A 127 -13.59 -14.90 5.10
C ALA A 127 -13.92 -16.23 4.38
N ALA A 128 -14.53 -16.17 3.20
CA ALA A 128 -14.74 -17.37 2.35
C ALA A 128 -13.45 -17.87 1.69
N VAL A 129 -12.39 -17.03 1.65
CA VAL A 129 -11.13 -17.31 0.92
C VAL A 129 -9.93 -17.38 1.87
N PHE A 130 -9.98 -16.67 3.00
CA PHE A 130 -8.91 -16.55 3.99
C PHE A 130 -9.39 -17.09 5.34
N SER A 131 -8.49 -17.73 6.10
CA SER A 131 -8.73 -18.07 7.49
C SER A 131 -8.85 -16.82 8.37
N ALA A 132 -9.39 -16.98 9.58
CA ALA A 132 -9.49 -15.86 10.53
C ALA A 132 -8.12 -15.23 10.85
N ASP A 133 -7.08 -16.06 10.97
CA ASP A 133 -5.71 -15.60 11.19
C ASP A 133 -5.17 -14.77 10.01
N GLU A 134 -5.42 -15.20 8.78
CA GLU A 134 -5.02 -14.49 7.57
C GLU A 134 -5.80 -13.18 7.40
N VAL A 135 -7.10 -13.16 7.73
CA VAL A 135 -7.88 -11.92 7.73
C VAL A 135 -7.32 -10.94 8.77
N GLY A 136 -6.96 -11.43 9.97
CA GLY A 136 -6.30 -10.62 11.00
C GLY A 136 -4.98 -10.00 10.52
N ALA A 137 -4.13 -10.81 9.86
CA ALA A 137 -2.89 -10.34 9.25
C ALA A 137 -3.13 -9.33 8.12
N LEU A 138 -4.12 -9.56 7.26
CA LEU A 138 -4.50 -8.63 6.20
C LEU A 138 -5.01 -7.30 6.76
N VAL A 139 -5.84 -7.31 7.81
CA VAL A 139 -6.28 -6.08 8.49
C VAL A 139 -5.09 -5.32 9.07
N SER A 140 -4.13 -6.02 9.70
CA SER A 140 -2.92 -5.40 10.23
C SER A 140 -2.10 -4.70 9.14
N LEU A 141 -1.97 -5.32 7.96
CA LEU A 141 -1.32 -4.73 6.79
C LEU A 141 -2.04 -3.47 6.31
N ILE A 142 -3.38 -3.54 6.17
CA ILE A 142 -4.18 -2.42 5.66
C ILE A 142 -4.12 -1.22 6.62
N VAL A 143 -4.25 -1.45 7.92
CA VAL A 143 -4.15 -0.41 8.95
C VAL A 143 -2.79 0.28 8.89
N THR A 144 -1.73 -0.50 8.80
CA THR A 144 -0.35 0.01 8.80
C THR A 144 -0.06 0.84 7.55
N ILE A 145 -0.39 0.33 6.36
CA ILE A 145 -0.17 1.11 5.13
C ILE A 145 -1.04 2.36 5.07
N ASN A 146 -2.28 2.30 5.57
CA ASN A 146 -3.16 3.46 5.64
C ASN A 146 -2.59 4.55 6.55
N ALA A 147 -2.01 4.18 7.69
CA ALA A 147 -1.34 5.11 8.59
C ALA A 147 -0.10 5.75 7.94
N TRP A 148 0.75 4.98 7.25
CA TRP A 148 1.88 5.50 6.49
C TRP A 148 1.42 6.44 5.36
N ASN A 149 0.39 6.07 4.61
CA ASN A 149 -0.17 6.94 3.57
C ASN A 149 -0.67 8.25 4.15
N THR A 150 -1.33 8.22 5.32
CA THR A 150 -1.83 9.43 6.00
C THR A 150 -0.68 10.39 6.32
N ILE A 151 0.41 9.88 6.91
CA ILE A 151 1.60 10.67 7.21
C ILE A 151 2.18 11.24 5.90
N GLY A 152 2.46 10.39 4.91
CA GLY A 152 3.09 10.79 3.65
C GLY A 152 2.29 11.85 2.88
N VAL A 153 0.97 11.67 2.78
CA VAL A 153 0.10 12.63 2.05
C VAL A 153 -0.06 13.94 2.82
N ALA A 154 -0.24 13.88 4.15
CA ALA A 154 -0.45 15.07 4.95
C ALA A 154 0.81 15.95 5.02
N THR A 155 1.98 15.35 5.16
CA THR A 155 3.23 16.06 5.44
C THR A 155 4.16 16.21 4.24
N ARG A 156 4.09 15.31 3.27
CA ARG A 156 5.05 15.20 2.15
C ARG A 156 6.50 15.10 2.64
N THR A 157 6.72 14.41 3.76
CA THR A 157 8.03 14.31 4.40
C THR A 157 9.03 13.50 3.57
N TRP A 158 8.53 12.55 2.77
CA TRP A 158 9.37 11.67 1.95
C TRP A 158 9.25 12.02 0.46
N GLU A 159 10.40 12.14 -0.21
CA GLU A 159 10.49 12.48 -1.62
C GLU A 159 10.30 11.22 -2.49
N PRO A 160 9.30 11.18 -3.41
CA PRO A 160 9.20 10.11 -4.39
C PRO A 160 10.48 10.01 -5.24
N GLY A 161 10.98 8.80 -5.46
CA GLY A 161 12.24 8.54 -6.17
C GLY A 161 13.47 8.41 -5.28
N SER A 162 13.39 8.79 -3.99
CA SER A 162 14.53 8.67 -3.06
C SER A 162 14.74 7.25 -2.52
N TYR A 163 13.70 6.42 -2.51
CA TYR A 163 13.77 5.04 -2.03
C TYR A 163 14.54 4.12 -2.98
N GLN A 164 15.37 3.23 -2.42
CA GLN A 164 16.02 2.12 -3.10
C GLN A 164 15.67 0.83 -2.35
N PRO A 165 15.25 -0.25 -3.02
CA PRO A 165 14.93 -1.56 -2.44
C PRO A 165 16.14 -2.23 -1.78
#